data_c87715799d98cff3d4cf4963c9f62e7a
#
_entry.id   c87715799d98cff3d4cf4963c9f62e7a
#
_cell.length_a   1.000
_cell.length_b   1.000
_cell.length_c   1.000
_cell.angle_alpha   90.00
_cell.angle_beta   90.00
_cell.angle_gamma   90.00
#
_symmetry.space_group_name_H-M   'P 1'
#
loop_
_entity.id
_entity.type
_entity.pdbx_description
1 polymer ?
#
loop_
_entity_poly.entity_id
_entity_poly.type
_entity_poly.pdbx_seq_one_letter_code
_entity_poly.pdbx_strand_id
1 'polypeptide(L)'
;MSRYRADIAILGACALHAELGLSASQEADADVKRAMLAASAEHWLVADHTKVNHCEPWLVAGLSDIHHLFLDRPWPELGDDPALSVHIADA
;
A
#
# COMPACT_ATOMS: atom_id res chain seq x y z
N MET A 1 -1.73 16.11 -16.46
CA MET A 1 -1.94 16.29 -15.02
C MET A 1 -3.43 16.28 -14.72
N SER A 2 -3.78 15.76 -13.62
CA SER A 2 -5.17 15.64 -13.22
C SER A 2 -5.68 16.89 -12.51
N ARG A 3 -6.90 17.28 -12.82
CA ARG A 3 -7.60 18.31 -12.01
C ARG A 3 -8.24 17.71 -10.78
N TYR A 4 -8.30 16.39 -10.75
CA TYR A 4 -8.93 15.68 -9.66
C TYR A 4 -7.97 15.57 -8.48
N ARG A 5 -8.47 15.88 -7.31
CA ARG A 5 -7.74 15.65 -6.07
C ARG A 5 -8.67 14.96 -5.10
N ALA A 6 -8.12 13.94 -4.45
CA ALA A 6 -8.82 13.20 -3.43
C ALA A 6 -8.19 13.48 -2.08
N ASP A 7 -8.98 13.43 -1.02
CA ASP A 7 -8.44 13.51 0.34
C ASP A 7 -7.75 12.21 0.70
N ILE A 8 -8.33 11.08 0.33
CA ILE A 8 -7.84 9.75 0.67
C ILE A 8 -7.86 8.86 -0.56
N ALA A 9 -6.75 8.18 -0.82
CA ALA A 9 -6.70 7.07 -1.77
C ALA A 9 -6.69 5.77 -0.99
N ILE A 10 -7.62 4.87 -1.31
CA ILE A 10 -7.69 3.55 -0.71
C ILE A 10 -7.35 2.53 -1.78
N LEU A 11 -6.24 1.82 -1.60
CA LEU A 11 -5.75 0.86 -2.57
C LEU A 11 -5.76 -0.55 -2.01
N GLY A 12 -6.10 -1.53 -2.85
CA GLY A 12 -5.86 -2.93 -2.56
C GLY A 12 -4.45 -3.31 -2.98
N ALA A 13 -3.75 -4.07 -2.16
CA ALA A 13 -2.40 -4.49 -2.47
C ALA A 13 -2.38 -5.78 -3.26
N CYS A 14 -1.56 -5.84 -4.32
CA CYS A 14 -1.23 -7.09 -5.01
C CYS A 14 -0.11 -7.81 -4.28
N ALA A 15 0.91 -7.09 -3.86
CA ALA A 15 2.02 -7.64 -3.10
C ALA A 15 2.63 -6.57 -2.20
N LEU A 16 2.97 -6.95 -0.98
CA LEU A 16 3.60 -6.10 0.00
C LEU A 16 4.88 -6.74 0.53
N HIS A 17 5.93 -5.95 0.61
CA HIS A 17 7.20 -6.37 1.17
C HIS A 17 7.67 -5.32 2.18
N ALA A 18 8.17 -5.77 3.33
CA ALA A 18 8.54 -4.86 4.41
C ALA A 18 9.62 -3.85 3.98
N GLU A 19 10.52 -4.25 3.10
CA GLU A 19 11.60 -3.38 2.62
C GLU A 19 11.28 -2.73 1.27
N LEU A 20 10.64 -3.47 0.37
CA LEU A 20 10.43 -3.04 -1.02
C LEU A 20 9.10 -2.32 -1.25
N GLY A 21 8.16 -2.46 -0.32
CA GLY A 21 6.90 -1.74 -0.37
C GLY A 21 5.82 -2.41 -1.19
N LEU A 22 4.97 -1.60 -1.78
CA LEU A 22 3.83 -2.03 -2.59
C LEU A 22 4.24 -2.23 -4.04
N SER A 23 3.89 -3.37 -4.59
CA SER A 23 4.20 -3.68 -5.99
C SER A 23 3.01 -4.35 -6.68
N ALA A 24 3.04 -4.37 -8.01
CA ALA A 24 1.99 -4.92 -8.84
C ALA A 24 2.58 -5.85 -9.89
N SER A 25 1.79 -6.82 -10.34
CA SER A 25 2.22 -7.79 -11.36
C SER A 25 2.15 -7.24 -12.77
N GLN A 26 1.42 -6.15 -12.98
CA GLN A 26 1.27 -5.54 -14.28
C GLN A 26 1.59 -4.05 -14.24
N GLU A 27 2.26 -3.57 -15.28
CA GLU A 27 2.69 -2.17 -15.37
C GLU A 27 1.51 -1.20 -15.36
N ALA A 28 0.46 -1.52 -16.11
CA ALA A 28 -0.72 -0.65 -16.18
C ALA A 28 -1.37 -0.45 -14.82
N ASP A 29 -1.45 -1.51 -14.03
CA ASP A 29 -2.00 -1.43 -12.67
C ASP A 29 -1.11 -0.58 -11.77
N ALA A 30 0.21 -0.74 -11.88
CA ALA A 30 1.15 0.07 -11.13
C ALA A 30 1.01 1.55 -11.46
N ASP A 31 0.86 1.88 -12.75
CA ASP A 31 0.71 3.25 -13.22
C ASP A 31 -0.56 3.90 -12.65
N VAL A 32 -1.67 3.17 -12.67
CA VAL A 32 -2.93 3.66 -12.11
C VAL A 32 -2.79 3.94 -10.61
N LYS A 33 -2.19 3.01 -9.89
CA LYS A 33 -2.01 3.17 -8.44
C LYS A 33 -1.09 4.33 -8.11
N ARG A 34 0.01 4.51 -8.85
CA ARG A 34 0.90 5.65 -8.65
C ARG A 34 0.16 6.97 -8.88
N ALA A 35 -0.68 7.02 -9.91
CA ALA A 35 -1.45 8.21 -10.22
C ALA A 35 -2.47 8.53 -9.10
N MET A 36 -3.12 7.51 -8.56
CA MET A 36 -4.06 7.70 -7.45
C MET A 36 -3.35 8.24 -6.20
N LEU A 37 -2.18 7.70 -5.89
CA LEU A 37 -1.40 8.19 -4.74
C LEU A 37 -0.95 9.63 -4.94
N ALA A 38 -0.48 9.96 -6.15
CA ALA A 38 -0.02 11.32 -6.45
C ALA A 38 -1.15 12.34 -6.35
N ALA A 39 -2.41 11.94 -6.58
CA ALA A 39 -3.56 12.83 -6.57
C ALA A 39 -4.22 12.94 -5.19
N SER A 40 -3.68 12.28 -4.17
CA SER A 40 -4.35 12.16 -2.87
C SER A 40 -3.47 12.66 -1.73
N ALA A 41 -4.11 13.23 -0.70
CA ALA A 41 -3.40 13.73 0.47
C ALA A 41 -3.02 12.61 1.44
N GLU A 42 -3.88 11.60 1.58
CA GLU A 42 -3.63 10.44 2.44
C GLU A 42 -3.69 9.16 1.64
N HIS A 43 -2.89 8.20 2.05
CA HIS A 43 -2.75 6.92 1.36
C HIS A 43 -3.07 5.79 2.32
N TRP A 44 -4.14 5.06 2.04
CA TRP A 44 -4.60 3.92 2.82
C TRP A 44 -4.44 2.67 1.97
N LEU A 45 -3.91 1.62 2.57
CA LEU A 45 -3.65 0.37 1.87
C LEU A 45 -4.36 -0.76 2.59
N VAL A 46 -5.05 -1.60 1.84
CA VAL A 46 -5.75 -2.76 2.37
C VAL A 46 -5.12 -4.02 1.79
N ALA A 47 -4.76 -4.94 2.65
CA ALA A 47 -4.16 -6.20 2.23
C ALA A 47 -4.56 -7.33 3.17
N ASP A 48 -4.65 -8.55 2.65
CA ASP A 48 -4.76 -9.73 3.49
C ASP A 48 -3.39 -10.40 3.63
N HIS A 49 -3.31 -11.38 4.53
CA HIS A 49 -2.04 -12.04 4.84
C HIS A 49 -1.42 -12.77 3.65
N THR A 50 -2.20 -13.07 2.61
CA THR A 50 -1.66 -13.74 1.42
C THR A 50 -0.85 -12.81 0.54
N LYS A 51 -0.96 -11.50 0.77
CA LYS A 51 -0.27 -10.48 -0.04
C LYS A 51 1.04 -10.02 0.57
N VAL A 52 1.28 -10.30 1.85
CA VAL A 52 2.50 -9.82 2.52
C VAL A 52 3.69 -10.74 2.25
N ASN A 53 4.89 -10.20 2.40
CA ASN A 53 6.17 -10.89 2.15
C ASN A 53 6.35 -11.32 0.70
N HIS A 54 5.71 -10.62 -0.21
CA HIS A 54 5.82 -10.84 -1.66
C HIS A 54 6.24 -9.57 -2.37
N CYS A 55 6.92 -9.73 -3.49
CA CYS A 55 7.30 -8.62 -4.35
C CYS A 55 7.00 -8.98 -5.79
N GLU A 56 6.28 -8.10 -6.48
CA GLU A 56 5.99 -8.21 -7.90
C GLU A 56 6.92 -7.29 -8.68
N PRO A 57 7.02 -7.45 -10.02
CA PRO A 57 8.01 -6.71 -10.80
C PRO A 57 7.84 -5.19 -10.83
N TRP A 58 6.62 -4.68 -10.68
CA TRP A 58 6.36 -3.25 -10.87
C TRP A 58 6.12 -2.57 -9.54
N LEU A 59 7.10 -1.80 -9.07
CA LEU A 59 6.99 -1.08 -7.82
C LEU A 59 5.99 0.06 -7.95
N VAL A 60 5.13 0.21 -6.95
CA VAL A 60 4.15 1.29 -6.88
C VAL A 60 4.63 2.36 -5.91
N ALA A 61 4.96 1.99 -4.69
CA ALA A 61 5.36 2.94 -3.65
C ALA A 61 6.08 2.20 -2.53
N GLY A 62 6.96 2.92 -1.84
CA GLY A 62 7.52 2.43 -0.58
C GLY A 62 6.50 2.54 0.54
N LEU A 63 6.70 1.78 1.61
CA LEU A 63 5.80 1.84 2.76
C LEU A 63 5.84 3.21 3.44
N SER A 64 6.93 3.96 3.28
CA SER A 64 7.02 5.32 3.80
C SER A 64 6.01 6.28 3.18
N ASP A 65 5.45 5.93 2.02
CA ASP A 65 4.42 6.72 1.35
C ASP A 65 3.00 6.33 1.77
N ILE A 66 2.85 5.32 2.62
CA ILE A 66 1.56 4.83 3.09
C ILE A 66 1.32 5.33 4.51
N HIS A 67 0.14 5.89 4.76
CA HIS A 67 -0.22 6.43 6.07
C HIS A 67 -0.94 5.42 6.95
N HIS A 68 -1.83 4.63 6.36
CA HIS A 68 -2.61 3.61 7.08
C HIS A 68 -2.58 2.31 6.32
N LEU A 69 -2.28 1.23 7.03
CA LEU A 69 -2.26 -0.12 6.48
C LEU A 69 -3.27 -0.97 7.24
N PHE A 70 -4.21 -1.57 6.51
CA PHE A 70 -5.25 -2.42 7.08
C PHE A 70 -4.97 -3.87 6.71
N LEU A 71 -4.80 -4.71 7.72
CA LEU A 71 -4.46 -6.12 7.55
C LEU A 71 -5.48 -7.00 8.30
N ASP A 72 -5.61 -8.24 7.87
CA ASP A 72 -6.43 -9.24 8.56
C ASP A 72 -5.68 -9.93 9.69
N ARG A 73 -4.34 -9.90 9.69
CA ARG A 73 -3.48 -10.54 10.68
C ARG A 73 -2.25 -9.69 10.95
N PRO A 74 -1.63 -9.84 12.12
CA PRO A 74 -0.33 -9.19 12.36
C PRO A 74 0.71 -9.59 11.33
N TRP A 75 1.58 -8.65 11.01
CA TRP A 75 2.68 -8.85 10.06
C TRP A 75 4.01 -8.57 10.78
N PRO A 76 4.62 -9.59 11.42
CA PRO A 76 5.80 -9.38 12.26
C PRO A 76 7.00 -8.81 11.51
N GLU A 77 7.18 -9.19 10.26
CA GLU A 77 8.32 -8.74 9.45
C GLU A 77 8.30 -7.23 9.18
N LEU A 78 7.14 -6.59 9.32
CA LEU A 78 7.02 -5.16 9.09
C LEU A 78 7.79 -4.34 10.13
N GLY A 79 7.84 -4.81 11.37
CA GLY A 79 8.43 -4.03 12.45
C GLY A 79 7.58 -2.82 12.81
N ASP A 80 8.18 -1.91 13.56
CA ASP A 80 7.51 -0.69 14.01
C ASP A 80 7.98 0.50 13.18
N ASP A 81 7.02 1.23 12.62
CA ASP A 81 7.27 2.50 11.94
C ASP A 81 6.27 3.52 12.49
N PRO A 82 6.71 4.55 13.22
CA PRO A 82 5.79 5.52 13.81
C PRO A 82 5.02 6.34 12.77
N ALA A 83 5.50 6.40 11.53
CA ALA A 83 4.82 7.12 10.47
C ALA A 83 3.69 6.31 9.84
N LEU A 84 3.66 5.00 10.06
CA LEU A 84 2.67 4.10 9.48
C LEU A 84 1.75 3.55 10.57
N SER A 85 0.46 3.83 10.44
CA SER A 85 -0.55 3.28 11.36
C SER A 85 -1.05 1.96 10.82
N VAL A 86 -0.84 0.88 11.57
CA VAL A 86 -1.27 -0.46 11.18
C VAL A 86 -2.53 -0.83 11.95
N HIS A 87 -3.55 -1.24 11.21
CA HIS A 87 -4.85 -1.62 11.75
C HIS A 87 -5.10 -3.09 11.43
N ILE A 88 -5.33 -3.89 12.47
CA ILE A 88 -5.58 -5.32 12.30
C ILE A 88 -7.07 -5.56 12.53
N ALA A 89 -7.73 -6.19 11.57
CA ALA A 89 -9.12 -6.54 11.70
C ALA A 89 -9.28 -7.71 12.65
N ASP A 90 -10.20 -7.58 13.60
CA ASP A 90 -10.59 -8.70 14.46
C ASP A 90 -11.60 -9.53 13.70
N ALA A 91 -11.29 -10.81 13.54
CA ALA A 91 -12.19 -11.73 12.84
C ALA A 91 -13.35 -12.13 13.75
#